data_19929380c5c00f9528a1d19831b575e2
#
_entry.id   19929380c5c00f9528a1d19831b575e2
#
_cell.length_a   1.000
_cell.length_b   1.000
_cell.length_c   1.000
_cell.angle_alpha   90.00
_cell.angle_beta   90.00
_cell.angle_gamma   90.00
#
_symmetry.space_group_name_H-M   'P 1'
#
loop_
_entity.id
_entity.type
_entity.pdbx_description
1 polymer ?
#
loop_
_entity_poly.entity_id
_entity_poly.type
_entity_poly.pdbx_seq_one_letter_code
_entity_poly.pdbx_strand_id
1 'polypeptide(L)'
;MPQYIVAQHGDRRRYLVKALHEVARRISRLVQTMDEEMLDSRASGDEWSVAQIVGYLRDAEREDYDALATMVRVDGSRIQDRRAMHGPNEEGYHADDVSDLLWDFLTLREETVWLLQSAGSSWHNVGIHPYRGEVELQDYVMEMNVRDLDAMWRIQRARDEHRPPGEAQVIGAADI
;
A
#
# COMPACT_ATOMS: atom_id res chain seq x y z
N MET A 1 7.36 25.73 -25.28
CA MET A 1 8.08 25.18 -24.10
C MET A 1 7.05 24.67 -23.12
N PRO A 2 6.93 23.37 -22.88
CA PRO A 2 6.06 22.91 -21.82
C PRO A 2 6.66 23.36 -20.49
N GLN A 3 5.91 24.19 -19.76
CA GLN A 3 6.25 24.53 -18.39
C GLN A 3 6.04 23.27 -17.55
N TYR A 4 7.11 22.61 -17.16
CA TYR A 4 7.06 21.63 -16.08
C TYR A 4 6.70 22.39 -14.81
N ILE A 5 5.49 22.14 -14.30
CA ILE A 5 5.06 22.62 -13.00
C ILE A 5 5.93 21.91 -11.98
N VAL A 6 6.96 22.58 -11.50
CA VAL A 6 7.72 22.09 -10.33
C VAL A 6 6.77 22.17 -9.15
N ALA A 7 6.31 21.00 -8.70
CA ALA A 7 5.45 20.91 -7.53
C ALA A 7 6.13 21.60 -6.34
N GLN A 8 5.49 22.61 -5.79
CA GLN A 8 5.95 23.26 -4.56
C GLN A 8 5.89 22.23 -3.41
N HIS A 9 6.72 22.39 -2.38
CA HIS A 9 6.83 21.43 -1.25
C HIS A 9 5.48 21.05 -0.61
N GLY A 10 4.49 21.94 -0.61
CA GLY A 10 3.12 21.64 -0.18
C GLY A 10 2.37 20.64 -1.04
N ASP A 11 2.64 20.63 -2.34
CA ASP A 11 1.97 19.72 -3.28
C ASP A 11 2.47 18.29 -3.14
N ARG A 12 3.77 18.09 -2.81
CA ARG A 12 4.34 16.75 -2.63
C ARG A 12 3.62 15.93 -1.56
N ARG A 13 3.28 16.54 -0.43
CA ARG A 13 2.54 15.89 0.67
C ARG A 13 1.15 15.45 0.21
N ARG A 14 0.45 16.34 -0.48
CA ARG A 14 -0.87 16.03 -1.07
C ARG A 14 -0.78 14.88 -2.06
N TYR A 15 0.25 14.84 -2.90
CA TYR A 15 0.47 13.74 -3.84
C TYR A 15 0.77 12.42 -3.13
N LEU A 16 1.59 12.43 -2.08
CA LEU A 16 1.88 11.23 -1.29
C LEU A 16 0.61 10.64 -0.65
N VAL A 17 -0.21 11.48 -0.03
CA VAL A 17 -1.48 11.04 0.59
C VAL A 17 -2.47 10.57 -0.46
N LYS A 18 -2.60 11.30 -1.57
CA LYS A 18 -3.45 10.89 -2.69
C LYS A 18 -3.01 9.55 -3.28
N ALA A 19 -1.71 9.33 -3.44
CA ALA A 19 -1.16 8.09 -3.97
C ALA A 19 -1.49 6.90 -3.05
N LEU A 20 -1.32 7.02 -1.72
CA LEU A 20 -1.72 6.00 -0.76
C LEU A 20 -3.19 5.61 -0.92
N HIS A 21 -4.07 6.59 -1.03
CA HIS A 21 -5.51 6.37 -1.18
C HIS A 21 -5.86 5.71 -2.52
N GLU A 22 -5.30 6.19 -3.62
CA GLU A 22 -5.59 5.67 -4.96
C GLU A 22 -5.04 4.25 -5.19
N VAL A 23 -3.84 3.95 -4.70
CA VAL A 23 -3.25 2.61 -4.84
C VAL A 23 -4.06 1.59 -4.05
N ALA A 24 -4.50 1.90 -2.83
CA ALA A 24 -5.35 1.01 -2.03
C ALA A 24 -6.67 0.69 -2.75
N ARG A 25 -7.30 1.69 -3.38
CA ARG A 25 -8.52 1.49 -4.19
C ARG A 25 -8.25 0.65 -5.43
N ARG A 26 -7.11 0.79 -6.08
CA ARG A 26 -6.74 -0.04 -7.23
C ARG A 26 -6.51 -1.48 -6.82
N ILE A 27 -5.80 -1.71 -5.70
CA ILE A 27 -5.63 -3.05 -5.12
C ILE A 27 -6.99 -3.68 -4.85
N SER A 28 -7.90 -2.96 -4.19
CA SER A 28 -9.26 -3.44 -3.93
C SER A 28 -9.98 -3.87 -5.21
N ARG A 29 -9.97 -3.04 -6.24
CA ARG A 29 -10.61 -3.38 -7.52
C ARG A 29 -9.98 -4.60 -8.20
N LEU A 30 -8.66 -4.74 -8.14
CA LEU A 30 -7.97 -5.91 -8.70
C LEU A 30 -8.38 -7.19 -7.98
N VAL A 31 -8.33 -7.18 -6.66
CA VAL A 31 -8.63 -8.35 -5.82
C VAL A 31 -10.09 -8.78 -5.95
N GLN A 32 -11.03 -7.84 -6.00
CA GLN A 32 -12.46 -8.12 -6.15
C GLN A 32 -12.85 -8.78 -7.47
N THR A 33 -11.97 -8.78 -8.46
CA THR A 33 -12.20 -9.46 -9.75
C THR A 33 -11.62 -10.87 -9.82
N MET A 34 -11.00 -11.35 -8.74
CA MET A 34 -10.34 -12.64 -8.66
C MET A 34 -11.24 -13.70 -8.01
N ASP A 35 -11.19 -14.90 -8.51
CA ASP A 35 -11.77 -16.09 -7.86
C ASP A 35 -10.80 -16.68 -6.80
N GLU A 36 -11.25 -17.69 -6.07
CA GLU A 36 -10.47 -18.34 -5.01
C GLU A 36 -9.15 -18.91 -5.52
N GLU A 37 -9.16 -19.52 -6.72
CA GLU A 37 -7.95 -20.09 -7.31
C GLU A 37 -6.91 -19.02 -7.61
N MET A 38 -7.33 -17.88 -8.15
CA MET A 38 -6.46 -16.71 -8.38
C MET A 38 -5.94 -16.12 -7.08
N LEU A 39 -6.78 -16.05 -6.03
CA LEU A 39 -6.38 -15.48 -4.74
C LEU A 39 -5.32 -16.33 -4.03
N ASP A 40 -5.37 -17.64 -4.16
CA ASP A 40 -4.35 -18.56 -3.62
C ASP A 40 -3.16 -18.78 -4.56
N SER A 41 -3.21 -18.21 -5.77
CA SER A 41 -2.12 -18.31 -6.74
C SER A 41 -0.97 -17.34 -6.49
N ARG A 42 0.17 -17.66 -7.08
CA ARG A 42 1.39 -16.83 -7.08
C ARG A 42 1.76 -16.47 -8.50
N ALA A 43 2.25 -15.26 -8.70
CA ALA A 43 2.91 -14.92 -9.96
C ALA A 43 4.21 -15.73 -10.13
N SER A 44 4.62 -15.98 -11.36
CA SER A 44 5.88 -16.68 -11.66
C SER A 44 7.07 -15.97 -11.02
N GLY A 45 7.83 -16.74 -10.22
CA GLY A 45 8.98 -16.21 -9.48
C GLY A 45 8.63 -15.42 -8.21
N ASP A 46 7.35 -15.38 -7.82
CA ASP A 46 6.93 -14.78 -6.56
C ASP A 46 6.82 -15.86 -5.47
N GLU A 47 7.18 -15.50 -4.24
CA GLU A 47 7.10 -16.39 -3.08
C GLU A 47 5.71 -16.34 -2.43
N TRP A 48 4.94 -15.25 -2.64
CA TRP A 48 3.67 -15.00 -1.96
C TRP A 48 2.48 -15.12 -2.89
N SER A 49 1.40 -15.72 -2.38
CA SER A 49 0.09 -15.67 -3.04
C SER A 49 -0.54 -14.29 -2.93
N VAL A 50 -1.57 -14.03 -3.75
CA VAL A 50 -2.35 -12.78 -3.66
C VAL A 50 -2.93 -12.61 -2.26
N ALA A 51 -3.49 -13.67 -1.66
CA ALA A 51 -4.02 -13.64 -0.30
C ALA A 51 -2.94 -13.25 0.73
N GLN A 52 -1.73 -13.79 0.60
CA GLN A 52 -0.59 -13.44 1.46
C GLN A 52 -0.16 -11.98 1.26
N ILE A 53 -0.18 -11.46 0.04
CA ILE A 53 0.14 -10.04 -0.22
C ILE A 53 -0.89 -9.12 0.44
N VAL A 54 -2.19 -9.44 0.36
CA VAL A 54 -3.26 -8.67 1.00
C VAL A 54 -3.13 -8.69 2.53
N GLY A 55 -2.86 -9.87 3.10
CA GLY A 55 -2.61 -10.02 4.54
C GLY A 55 -1.40 -9.21 5.02
N TYR A 56 -0.32 -9.26 4.26
CA TYR A 56 0.87 -8.45 4.50
C TYR A 56 0.57 -6.95 4.47
N LEU A 57 -0.19 -6.48 3.49
CA LEU A 57 -0.57 -5.07 3.41
C LEU A 57 -1.39 -4.62 4.61
N ARG A 58 -2.36 -5.44 5.08
CA ARG A 58 -3.15 -5.16 6.26
C ARG A 58 -2.27 -5.05 7.51
N ASP A 59 -1.35 -5.99 7.71
CA ASP A 59 -0.48 -6.01 8.88
C ASP A 59 0.51 -4.84 8.86
N ALA A 60 1.11 -4.57 7.70
CA ALA A 60 2.00 -3.43 7.51
C ALA A 60 1.28 -2.10 7.75
N GLU A 61 0.04 -1.94 7.27
CA GLU A 61 -0.73 -0.72 7.47
C GLU A 61 -1.03 -0.46 8.94
N ARG A 62 -1.31 -1.50 9.72
CA ARG A 62 -1.53 -1.37 11.16
C ARG A 62 -0.28 -0.87 11.88
N GLU A 63 0.87 -1.44 11.57
CA GLU A 63 2.16 -1.03 12.15
C GLU A 63 2.54 0.40 11.70
N ASP A 64 2.29 0.73 10.43
CA ASP A 64 2.53 2.07 9.89
C ASP A 64 1.64 3.13 10.53
N TYR A 65 0.36 2.84 10.73
CA TYR A 65 -0.54 3.76 11.41
C TYR A 65 -0.06 4.10 12.82
N ASP A 66 0.36 3.09 13.59
CA ASP A 66 0.88 3.29 14.94
C ASP A 66 2.16 4.15 14.96
N ALA A 67 3.08 3.89 14.02
CA ALA A 67 4.30 4.67 13.87
C ALA A 67 3.98 6.13 13.47
N LEU A 68 3.14 6.33 12.46
CA LEU A 68 2.74 7.66 11.99
C LEU A 68 2.00 8.45 13.07
N ALA A 69 1.06 7.82 13.79
CA ALA A 69 0.33 8.47 14.88
C ALA A 69 1.28 8.92 16.00
N THR A 70 2.32 8.12 16.27
CA THR A 70 3.36 8.46 17.24
C THR A 70 4.21 9.64 16.75
N MET A 71 4.68 9.61 15.50
CA MET A 71 5.48 10.67 14.90
C MET A 71 4.71 12.00 14.78
N VAL A 72 3.44 11.94 14.38
CA VAL A 72 2.59 13.15 14.28
C VAL A 72 2.41 13.80 15.64
N ARG A 73 2.30 13.00 16.70
CA ARG A 73 2.06 13.51 18.07
C ARG A 73 3.30 14.08 18.72
N VAL A 74 4.46 13.47 18.52
CA VAL A 74 5.71 13.83 19.22
C VAL A 74 6.89 13.75 18.25
N ASP A 75 7.50 14.91 17.99
CA ASP A 75 8.76 14.99 17.26
C ASP A 75 9.90 14.30 18.03
N GLY A 76 10.74 13.55 17.35
CA GLY A 76 11.81 12.76 17.97
C GLY A 76 11.32 11.51 18.71
N SER A 77 10.08 11.10 18.51
CA SER A 77 9.52 9.91 19.14
C SER A 77 10.17 8.62 18.64
N ARG A 78 10.29 7.64 19.54
CA ARG A 78 10.74 6.29 19.14
C ARG A 78 9.62 5.58 18.41
N ILE A 79 9.94 5.04 17.24
CA ILE A 79 9.07 4.17 16.45
C ILE A 79 9.60 2.74 16.49
N GLN A 80 8.71 1.77 16.31
CA GLN A 80 9.10 0.37 16.27
C GLN A 80 9.56 -0.03 14.86
N ASP A 81 10.40 -1.06 14.79
CA ASP A 81 10.69 -1.75 13.55
C ASP A 81 9.44 -2.51 13.07
N ARG A 82 9.20 -2.49 11.77
CA ARG A 82 8.05 -3.18 11.18
C ARG A 82 8.27 -4.68 11.17
N ARG A 83 7.48 -5.43 11.91
CA ARG A 83 7.49 -6.89 11.86
C ARG A 83 7.04 -7.42 10.49
N ALA A 84 6.08 -6.74 9.88
CA ALA A 84 5.59 -7.07 8.55
C ALA A 84 6.66 -6.97 7.45
N MET A 85 7.78 -6.26 7.66
CA MET A 85 8.89 -6.26 6.68
C MET A 85 9.56 -7.62 6.51
N HIS A 86 9.35 -8.55 7.42
CA HIS A 86 9.89 -9.92 7.34
C HIS A 86 9.01 -10.88 6.53
N GLY A 87 7.94 -10.38 5.92
CA GLY A 87 7.02 -11.13 5.07
C GLY A 87 5.69 -11.48 5.75
N PRO A 88 4.76 -12.09 5.01
CA PRO A 88 3.50 -12.55 5.56
C PRO A 88 3.74 -13.66 6.59
N ASN A 89 2.85 -13.76 7.56
CA ASN A 89 2.88 -14.85 8.53
C ASN A 89 2.77 -16.19 7.81
N GLU A 90 3.71 -17.11 8.02
CA GLU A 90 3.79 -18.39 7.30
C GLU A 90 2.56 -19.28 7.50
N GLU A 91 1.82 -19.10 8.60
CA GLU A 91 0.63 -19.89 8.93
C GLU A 91 -0.66 -19.42 8.22
N GLY A 92 -0.55 -18.50 7.27
CA GLY A 92 -1.61 -18.45 6.33
C GLY A 92 -2.49 -17.26 6.31
N TYR A 93 -2.45 -16.67 5.17
CA TYR A 93 -3.59 -15.97 4.61
C TYR A 93 -4.05 -16.78 3.41
N HIS A 94 -5.33 -17.17 3.38
CA HIS A 94 -5.97 -17.94 2.34
C HIS A 94 -7.05 -17.13 1.62
N ALA A 95 -7.54 -17.64 0.49
CA ALA A 95 -8.58 -16.99 -0.30
C ALA A 95 -9.81 -16.60 0.54
N ASP A 96 -10.22 -17.46 1.46
CA ASP A 96 -11.36 -17.23 2.36
C ASP A 96 -11.20 -16.00 3.27
N ASP A 97 -9.95 -15.64 3.61
CA ASP A 97 -9.64 -14.52 4.51
C ASP A 97 -9.59 -13.18 3.77
N VAL A 98 -9.43 -13.20 2.44
CA VAL A 98 -9.09 -12.01 1.65
C VAL A 98 -10.13 -10.90 1.77
N SER A 99 -11.41 -11.23 1.84
CA SER A 99 -12.47 -10.24 1.96
C SER A 99 -12.34 -9.42 3.25
N ASP A 100 -12.12 -10.10 4.37
CA ASP A 100 -11.96 -9.46 5.68
C ASP A 100 -10.63 -8.71 5.77
N LEU A 101 -9.55 -9.31 5.27
CA LEU A 101 -8.22 -8.68 5.22
C LEU A 101 -8.23 -7.39 4.39
N LEU A 102 -8.88 -7.43 3.23
CA LEU A 102 -9.01 -6.28 2.36
C LEU A 102 -9.84 -5.16 3.01
N TRP A 103 -10.94 -5.52 3.65
CA TRP A 103 -11.79 -4.57 4.38
C TRP A 103 -11.02 -3.91 5.53
N ASP A 104 -10.29 -4.68 6.32
CA ASP A 104 -9.43 -4.18 7.40
C ASP A 104 -8.35 -3.22 6.85
N PHE A 105 -7.66 -3.63 5.78
CA PHE A 105 -6.65 -2.80 5.13
C PHE A 105 -7.21 -1.46 4.66
N LEU A 106 -8.35 -1.48 3.98
CA LEU A 106 -8.98 -0.26 3.47
C LEU A 106 -9.46 0.66 4.61
N THR A 107 -9.99 0.10 5.67
CA THR A 107 -10.42 0.86 6.86
C THR A 107 -9.23 1.54 7.53
N LEU A 108 -8.15 0.81 7.79
CA LEU A 108 -6.91 1.35 8.34
C LEU A 108 -6.32 2.43 7.43
N ARG A 109 -6.35 2.22 6.12
CA ARG A 109 -5.86 3.19 5.14
C ARG A 109 -6.65 4.51 5.19
N GLU A 110 -7.96 4.48 5.33
CA GLU A 110 -8.75 5.70 5.49
C GLU A 110 -8.37 6.45 6.78
N GLU A 111 -8.11 5.74 7.86
CA GLU A 111 -7.61 6.34 9.12
C GLU A 111 -6.22 6.96 8.94
N THR A 112 -5.31 6.27 8.24
CA THR A 112 -3.98 6.79 7.90
C THR A 112 -4.08 8.05 7.04
N VAL A 113 -4.91 8.04 6.01
CA VAL A 113 -5.12 9.20 5.14
C VAL A 113 -5.65 10.39 5.93
N TRP A 114 -6.64 10.18 6.79
CA TRP A 114 -7.19 11.22 7.64
C TRP A 114 -6.16 11.80 8.61
N LEU A 115 -5.37 10.93 9.26
CA LEU A 115 -4.27 11.32 10.14
C LEU A 115 -3.27 12.23 9.41
N LEU A 116 -2.83 11.83 8.21
CA LEU A 116 -1.86 12.58 7.41
C LEU A 116 -2.42 13.90 6.87
N GLN A 117 -3.70 13.93 6.50
CA GLN A 117 -4.36 15.16 6.06
C GLN A 117 -4.44 16.21 7.18
N SER A 118 -4.58 15.77 8.42
CA SER A 118 -4.65 16.63 9.60
C SER A 118 -3.30 16.92 10.26
N ALA A 119 -2.20 16.35 9.79
CA ALA A 119 -0.89 16.45 10.43
C ALA A 119 -0.28 17.85 10.42
N GLY A 120 -0.65 18.73 9.47
CA GLY A 120 -0.19 20.12 9.43
C GLY A 120 1.33 20.28 9.47
N SER A 121 1.86 20.97 10.47
CA SER A 121 3.30 21.17 10.66
C SER A 121 4.05 19.90 11.07
N SER A 122 3.35 18.89 11.59
CA SER A 122 3.96 17.61 12.01
C SER A 122 4.54 16.80 10.85
N TRP A 123 4.29 17.18 9.61
CA TRP A 123 4.99 16.60 8.46
C TRP A 123 6.51 16.75 8.49
N HIS A 124 7.04 17.67 9.30
CA HIS A 124 8.47 17.85 9.52
C HIS A 124 9.00 17.04 10.71
N ASN A 125 8.13 16.33 11.41
CA ASN A 125 8.52 15.53 12.55
C ASN A 125 9.38 14.35 12.12
N VAL A 126 10.22 13.92 13.04
CA VAL A 126 11.17 12.82 12.88
C VAL A 126 10.81 11.71 13.87
N GLY A 127 10.82 10.47 13.40
CA GLY A 127 10.78 9.29 14.24
C GLY A 127 12.17 8.70 14.43
N ILE A 128 12.45 8.15 15.60
CA ILE A 128 13.72 7.45 15.89
C ILE A 128 13.52 5.95 15.73
N HIS A 129 13.99 5.43 14.60
CA HIS A 129 13.94 4.01 14.30
C HIS A 129 15.10 3.26 14.99
N PRO A 130 14.88 2.06 15.56
CA PRO A 130 15.90 1.35 16.36
C PRO A 130 17.18 1.01 15.59
N TYR A 131 17.11 0.82 14.30
CA TYR A 131 18.27 0.42 13.47
C TYR A 131 18.70 1.45 12.44
N ARG A 132 17.79 2.37 12.05
CA ARG A 132 18.04 3.35 10.98
C ARG A 132 18.33 4.76 11.51
N GLY A 133 18.09 5.00 12.79
CA GLY A 133 18.18 6.33 13.38
C GLY A 133 16.99 7.21 13.02
N GLU A 134 17.24 8.46 12.69
CA GLU A 134 16.21 9.44 12.37
C GLU A 134 15.57 9.15 11.01
N VAL A 135 14.23 9.15 10.97
CA VAL A 135 13.42 8.98 9.76
C VAL A 135 12.38 10.09 9.72
N GLU A 136 12.42 10.91 8.69
CA GLU A 136 11.40 11.95 8.50
C GLU A 136 10.03 11.34 8.17
N LEU A 137 8.96 11.94 8.68
CA LEU A 137 7.59 11.47 8.43
C LEU A 137 7.29 11.39 6.92
N GLN A 138 7.74 12.37 6.15
CA GLN A 138 7.55 12.39 4.70
C GLN A 138 8.24 11.20 4.00
N ASP A 139 9.44 10.83 4.42
CA ASP A 139 10.17 9.70 3.85
C ASP A 139 9.52 8.37 4.24
N TYR A 140 9.02 8.27 5.47
CA TYR A 140 8.26 7.11 5.92
C TYR A 140 7.00 6.89 5.05
N VAL A 141 6.25 7.96 4.77
CA VAL A 141 5.07 7.90 3.88
C VAL A 141 5.45 7.55 2.45
N MET A 142 6.60 8.03 1.97
CA MET A 142 7.09 7.66 0.64
C MET A 142 7.44 6.17 0.55
N GLU A 143 8.04 5.59 1.58
CA GLU A 143 8.31 4.15 1.64
C GLU A 143 7.04 3.31 1.62
N MET A 144 5.98 3.76 2.30
CA MET A 144 4.66 3.12 2.22
C MET A 144 4.12 3.10 0.78
N ASN A 145 4.24 4.22 0.05
CA ASN A 145 3.83 4.30 -1.34
C ASN A 145 4.61 3.33 -2.24
N VAL A 146 5.93 3.21 -2.04
CA VAL A 146 6.77 2.27 -2.80
C VAL A 146 6.34 0.82 -2.55
N ARG A 147 6.13 0.45 -1.29
CA ARG A 147 5.64 -0.88 -0.91
C ARG A 147 4.30 -1.21 -1.56
N ASP A 148 3.37 -0.28 -1.50
CA ASP A 148 2.02 -0.48 -2.02
C ASP A 148 2.01 -0.62 -3.54
N LEU A 149 2.85 0.13 -4.24
CA LEU A 149 3.03 0.00 -5.69
C LEU A 149 3.61 -1.37 -6.04
N ASP A 150 4.61 -1.85 -5.32
CA ASP A 150 5.17 -3.19 -5.51
C ASP A 150 4.11 -4.27 -5.31
N ALA A 151 3.36 -4.20 -4.21
CA ALA A 151 2.26 -5.12 -3.92
C ALA A 151 1.20 -5.11 -5.03
N MET A 152 0.80 -3.94 -5.50
CA MET A 152 -0.17 -3.79 -6.60
C MET A 152 0.33 -4.46 -7.89
N TRP A 153 1.59 -4.27 -8.25
CA TRP A 153 2.19 -4.90 -9.42
C TRP A 153 2.27 -6.42 -9.32
N ARG A 154 2.61 -6.95 -8.14
CA ARG A 154 2.64 -8.37 -7.86
C ARG A 154 1.25 -9.00 -8.00
N ILE A 155 0.23 -8.37 -7.41
CA ILE A 155 -1.17 -8.80 -7.53
C ILE A 155 -1.63 -8.76 -9.00
N GLN A 156 -1.35 -7.69 -9.72
CA GLN A 156 -1.71 -7.56 -11.12
C GLN A 156 -1.06 -8.65 -11.97
N ARG A 157 0.22 -8.94 -11.74
CA ARG A 157 0.95 -9.98 -12.46
C ARG A 157 0.36 -11.37 -12.18
N ALA A 158 0.04 -11.71 -10.93
CA ALA A 158 -0.61 -12.96 -10.58
C ALA A 158 -1.96 -13.13 -11.32
N ARG A 159 -2.78 -12.06 -11.35
CA ARG A 159 -4.04 -12.06 -12.08
C ARG A 159 -3.84 -12.30 -13.59
N ASP A 160 -2.89 -11.58 -14.20
CA ASP A 160 -2.70 -11.62 -15.64
C ASP A 160 -2.14 -12.98 -16.12
N GLU A 161 -1.32 -13.64 -15.29
CA GLU A 161 -0.79 -14.98 -15.56
C GLU A 161 -1.85 -16.10 -15.42
N HIS A 162 -2.86 -15.91 -14.56
CA HIS A 162 -3.94 -16.88 -14.33
C HIS A 162 -5.21 -16.60 -15.14
N ARG A 163 -5.20 -15.53 -15.96
CA ARG A 163 -6.33 -15.23 -16.83
C ARG A 163 -6.41 -16.24 -17.97
N PRO A 164 -7.59 -16.89 -18.19
CA PRO A 164 -7.71 -17.84 -19.27
C PRO A 164 -7.43 -17.18 -20.64
N PRO A 165 -6.73 -17.88 -21.55
CA PRO A 165 -6.47 -17.36 -22.89
C PRO A 165 -7.79 -17.24 -23.65
N GLY A 166 -8.31 -16.04 -23.81
CA GLY A 166 -9.58 -15.77 -24.55
C GLY A 166 -10.29 -14.48 -24.16
N GLU A 167 -10.01 -13.93 -22.99
CA GLU A 167 -10.54 -12.64 -22.56
C GLU A 167 -9.54 -11.48 -22.77
N ALA A 168 -8.79 -11.53 -23.88
CA ALA A 168 -7.99 -10.38 -24.28
C ALA A 168 -8.93 -9.26 -24.71
N GLN A 169 -8.89 -8.20 -23.92
CA GLN A 169 -9.31 -6.83 -24.18
C GLN A 169 -10.14 -6.65 -25.46
N VAL A 170 -11.45 -6.58 -25.32
CA VAL A 170 -12.24 -5.68 -26.15
C VAL A 170 -11.97 -4.26 -25.59
N ILE A 171 -10.79 -3.72 -25.91
CA ILE A 171 -10.60 -2.28 -25.85
C ILE A 171 -11.45 -1.77 -27.00
N GLY A 172 -12.57 -1.15 -26.62
CA GLY A 172 -13.49 -0.53 -27.57
C GLY A 172 -12.75 0.43 -28.49
N ALA A 173 -12.63 0.02 -29.74
CA ALA A 173 -12.52 0.93 -30.84
C ALA A 173 -13.93 1.52 -31.04
N ALA A 174 -14.24 2.55 -30.29
CA ALA A 174 -15.35 3.47 -30.55
C ALA A 174 -14.96 4.78 -29.88
N ASP A 175 -14.34 5.61 -30.68
CA ASP A 175 -14.79 6.97 -31.03
C ASP A 175 -13.65 7.66 -31.76
N ILE A 176 -13.79 7.61 -33.09
CA ILE A 176 -13.22 8.61 -34.03
C ILE A 176 -14.30 9.62 -34.28
#